data_1006ed86ba624e7ff1709e4009947c87
#
_entry.id   1006ed86ba624e7ff1709e4009947c87
#
_cell.length_a   1.000
_cell.length_b   1.000
_cell.length_c   1.000
_cell.angle_alpha   90.00
_cell.angle_beta   90.00
_cell.angle_gamma   90.00
#
_symmetry.space_group_name_H-M   'P 1'
#
loop_
_entity.id
_entity.type
_entity.pdbx_description
1 polymer ?
#
loop_
_entity_poly.entity_id
_entity_poly.type
_entity_poly.pdbx_seq_one_letter_code
_entity_poly.pdbx_strand_id
1 'polypeptide(L)'
;MLRYDRSRHVYIIGQTGAGKSGLLELFALSDIFHNQGYAIIDPHGDFAINNMKFIPGSRLNDVIYFNPADTAYPLGFNPLEVTNPNQKTNISSEIIGVLKRIFGDSWGPRLEYILRYTILALLDRPEATMLDITRMLTDKEFRKETLTYCRDTVVLQFWNVEFASWNDKFVAEAIAPVLNKVGAFTANPIIRNIIGQPKSTFNIRQIMDEGKILIVNLSKGLIGEDNAAILGSFLVTKIQLAAMSRSDIPDVRDRRPFYLYVDEFQNFATDSFATILSEARKYGLNLTVANQYISQMSDTVRDAVFGNVGTMISFRVSADDAPILAKQFEPNFEAIDLLQMHNRNFVVNMVIGGEKTPAFSARTLELPPSQADNTPHIIEHSRRMYSRNREDVEKEIDAAIKPVRNQKKQPAKPQPQPANNVPVVNSQLEKQQPAANDGEVVLQIRGNDNAPTETAISTVTPLDSATPKRRRRRRKKSATAA
;
A
#
# COMPACT_ATOMS: atom_id res chain seq x y z
N MET A 1 9.35 15.66 28.38
CA MET A 1 10.03 14.49 27.79
C MET A 1 11.33 14.92 27.16
N LEU A 2 12.44 14.28 27.51
CA LEU A 2 13.72 14.56 26.87
C LEU A 2 13.72 13.96 25.44
N ARG A 3 14.46 14.60 24.53
CA ARG A 3 14.52 14.12 23.13
C ARG A 3 15.08 12.70 23.05
N TYR A 4 16.05 12.35 23.86
CA TYR A 4 16.62 11.01 23.94
C TYR A 4 15.59 9.96 24.34
N ASP A 5 14.65 10.28 25.24
CA ASP A 5 13.63 9.35 25.70
C ASP A 5 12.56 9.08 24.60
N ARG A 6 12.37 10.02 23.66
CA ARG A 6 11.50 9.80 22.49
C ARG A 6 11.98 8.67 21.57
N SER A 7 13.26 8.30 21.65
CA SER A 7 13.79 7.15 20.91
C SER A 7 13.16 5.81 21.30
N ARG A 8 12.42 5.78 22.42
CA ARG A 8 11.68 4.60 22.90
C ARG A 8 10.23 4.59 22.44
N HIS A 9 9.90 5.40 21.45
CA HIS A 9 8.57 5.51 20.86
C HIS A 9 7.51 6.09 21.81
N VAL A 10 6.44 6.61 21.20
CA VAL A 10 5.29 7.20 21.91
C VAL A 10 4.01 6.58 21.34
N TYR A 11 3.16 6.09 22.21
CA TYR A 11 1.83 5.61 21.88
C TYR A 11 0.76 6.52 22.49
N ILE A 12 -0.20 6.93 21.67
CA ILE A 12 -1.29 7.83 22.05
C ILE A 12 -2.61 7.14 21.76
N ILE A 13 -3.46 7.03 22.75
CA ILE A 13 -4.80 6.45 22.58
C ILE A 13 -5.88 7.37 23.14
N GLY A 14 -7.05 7.34 22.52
CA GLY A 14 -8.23 8.06 23.01
C GLY A 14 -9.32 8.22 21.96
N GLN A 15 -10.52 8.45 22.40
CA GLN A 15 -11.70 8.66 21.54
C GLN A 15 -11.53 9.86 20.62
N THR A 16 -12.37 9.90 19.57
CA THR A 16 -12.46 11.07 18.67
C THR A 16 -12.80 12.33 19.46
N GLY A 17 -12.12 13.43 19.16
CA GLY A 17 -12.32 14.70 19.83
C GLY A 17 -11.71 14.81 21.24
N ALA A 18 -11.05 13.77 21.76
CA ALA A 18 -10.42 13.81 23.08
C ALA A 18 -9.14 14.68 23.13
N GLY A 19 -8.48 14.95 21.99
CA GLY A 19 -7.31 15.84 21.93
C GLY A 19 -6.03 15.21 21.35
N LYS A 20 -6.10 13.98 20.77
CA LYS A 20 -4.93 13.27 20.20
C LYS A 20 -4.20 14.07 19.13
N SER A 21 -4.94 14.54 18.11
CA SER A 21 -4.33 15.26 16.96
C SER A 21 -3.65 16.55 17.42
N GLY A 22 -4.24 17.31 18.35
CA GLY A 22 -3.59 18.49 18.93
C GLY A 22 -2.27 18.17 19.65
N LEU A 23 -2.17 17.01 20.29
CA LEU A 23 -0.92 16.59 20.93
C LEU A 23 0.12 16.16 19.87
N LEU A 24 -0.30 15.47 18.80
CA LEU A 24 0.58 15.15 17.66
C LEU A 24 1.12 16.42 17.01
N GLU A 25 0.26 17.43 16.79
CA GLU A 25 0.65 18.73 16.25
C GLU A 25 1.68 19.44 17.14
N LEU A 26 1.53 19.41 18.46
CA LEU A 26 2.51 19.98 19.42
C LEU A 26 3.85 19.26 19.37
N PHE A 27 3.88 17.93 19.23
CA PHE A 27 5.11 17.18 19.07
C PHE A 27 5.82 17.54 17.75
N ALA A 28 5.08 17.58 16.64
CA ALA A 28 5.63 17.97 15.34
C ALA A 28 6.11 19.42 15.33
N LEU A 29 5.38 20.33 15.98
CA LEU A 29 5.81 21.72 16.16
C LEU A 29 7.11 21.83 16.94
N SER A 30 7.28 21.04 18.00
CA SER A 30 8.53 20.94 18.73
C SER A 30 9.70 20.50 17.85
N ASP A 31 9.45 19.56 16.91
CA ASP A 31 10.48 19.10 15.97
C ASP A 31 10.82 20.16 14.93
N ILE A 32 9.86 20.97 14.49
CA ILE A 32 10.09 22.13 13.63
C ILE A 32 11.03 23.12 14.33
N PHE A 33 10.73 23.53 15.57
CA PHE A 33 11.54 24.48 16.33
C PHE A 33 12.96 23.99 16.63
N HIS A 34 13.13 22.67 16.71
CA HIS A 34 14.45 22.08 16.94
C HIS A 34 15.16 21.60 15.65
N ASN A 35 14.65 22.01 14.49
CA ASN A 35 15.23 21.67 13.19
C ASN A 35 15.40 20.17 12.97
N GLN A 36 14.41 19.36 13.39
CA GLN A 36 14.44 17.90 13.22
C GLN A 36 13.83 17.49 11.88
N GLY A 37 14.27 16.34 11.36
CA GLY A 37 13.61 15.64 10.26
C GLY A 37 12.46 14.78 10.78
N TYR A 38 11.33 14.80 10.08
CA TYR A 38 10.17 13.98 10.45
C TYR A 38 9.29 13.65 9.24
N ALA A 39 8.44 12.64 9.44
CA ALA A 39 7.37 12.32 8.52
C ALA A 39 6.03 12.32 9.25
N ILE A 40 4.98 12.78 8.57
CA ILE A 40 3.58 12.69 9.01
C ILE A 40 2.84 11.80 8.02
N ILE A 41 2.12 10.80 8.53
CA ILE A 41 1.17 9.98 7.76
C ILE A 41 -0.22 10.28 8.34
N ASP A 42 -1.02 11.00 7.57
CA ASP A 42 -2.31 11.51 8.02
C ASP A 42 -3.46 11.04 7.10
N PRO A 43 -4.34 10.13 7.56
CA PRO A 43 -5.48 9.65 6.78
C PRO A 43 -6.64 10.65 6.70
N HIS A 44 -6.63 11.72 7.50
CA HIS A 44 -7.67 12.74 7.50
C HIS A 44 -7.28 13.99 6.72
N GLY A 45 -5.99 14.37 6.76
CA GLY A 45 -5.44 15.52 6.07
C GLY A 45 -5.32 16.79 6.91
N ASP A 46 -6.07 16.91 8.01
CA ASP A 46 -6.09 18.12 8.86
C ASP A 46 -4.74 18.33 9.56
N PHE A 47 -4.16 17.30 10.12
CA PHE A 47 -2.85 17.36 10.77
C PHE A 47 -1.76 17.77 9.76
N ALA A 48 -1.76 17.18 8.56
CA ALA A 48 -0.83 17.49 7.48
C ALA A 48 -0.92 18.97 7.10
N ILE A 49 -2.11 19.49 6.86
CA ILE A 49 -2.35 20.90 6.45
C ILE A 49 -1.99 21.86 7.59
N ASN A 50 -2.43 21.58 8.81
CA ASN A 50 -2.13 22.44 9.96
C ASN A 50 -0.63 22.52 10.24
N ASN A 51 0.10 21.39 10.11
CA ASN A 51 1.53 21.36 10.34
C ASN A 51 2.29 22.28 9.37
N MET A 52 1.90 22.32 8.08
CA MET A 52 2.56 23.17 7.07
C MET A 52 2.54 24.65 7.42
N LYS A 53 1.52 25.13 8.13
CA LYS A 53 1.39 26.54 8.56
C LYS A 53 2.50 26.99 9.51
N PHE A 54 3.16 26.05 10.20
CA PHE A 54 4.22 26.33 11.17
C PHE A 54 5.63 26.17 10.59
N ILE A 55 5.78 25.66 9.37
CA ILE A 55 7.09 25.45 8.76
C ILE A 55 7.67 26.82 8.35
N PRO A 56 8.85 27.20 8.88
CA PRO A 56 9.46 28.48 8.58
C PRO A 56 9.98 28.53 7.14
N GLY A 57 10.08 29.74 6.58
CA GLY A 57 10.57 29.97 5.22
C GLY A 57 11.95 29.36 4.95
N SER A 58 12.81 29.30 5.97
CA SER A 58 14.14 28.67 5.88
C SER A 58 14.13 27.16 5.61
N ARG A 59 12.99 26.47 5.86
CA ARG A 59 12.84 25.04 5.64
C ARG A 59 11.89 24.66 4.50
N LEU A 60 11.43 25.63 3.70
CA LEU A 60 10.54 25.36 2.56
C LEU A 60 11.11 24.32 1.60
N ASN A 61 12.41 24.38 1.35
CA ASN A 61 13.10 23.47 0.43
C ASN A 61 13.33 22.07 1.00
N ASP A 62 13.08 21.90 2.30
CA ASP A 62 13.20 20.59 2.96
C ASP A 62 11.91 19.77 2.90
N VAL A 63 10.80 20.37 2.45
CA VAL A 63 9.48 19.75 2.54
C VAL A 63 9.12 19.01 1.27
N ILE A 64 8.75 17.76 1.43
CA ILE A 64 8.09 16.92 0.42
C ILE A 64 6.63 16.76 0.84
N TYR A 65 5.71 17.31 0.05
CA TYR A 65 4.28 17.18 0.30
C TYR A 65 3.67 16.14 -0.64
N PHE A 66 3.44 14.94 -0.10
CA PHE A 66 2.81 13.84 -0.82
C PHE A 66 1.30 13.92 -0.64
N ASN A 67 0.59 14.33 -1.71
CA ASN A 67 -0.87 14.45 -1.72
C ASN A 67 -1.47 13.76 -2.96
N PRO A 68 -1.99 12.54 -2.82
CA PRO A 68 -2.64 11.81 -3.92
C PRO A 68 -3.88 12.52 -4.51
N ALA A 69 -4.53 13.37 -3.74
CA ALA A 69 -5.69 14.14 -4.21
C ALA A 69 -5.29 15.23 -5.23
N ASP A 70 -4.01 15.57 -5.34
CA ASP A 70 -3.47 16.46 -6.37
C ASP A 70 -3.26 15.71 -7.69
N THR A 71 -4.35 15.35 -8.32
CA THR A 71 -4.35 14.47 -9.50
C THR A 71 -3.72 15.07 -10.73
N ALA A 72 -3.56 16.41 -10.80
CA ALA A 72 -2.90 17.09 -11.90
C ALA A 72 -1.36 16.94 -11.87
N TYR A 73 -0.81 16.73 -10.66
CA TYR A 73 0.62 16.66 -10.40
C TYR A 73 0.98 15.44 -9.52
N PRO A 74 0.83 14.20 -10.03
CA PRO A 74 1.14 13.01 -9.26
C PRO A 74 2.64 12.92 -8.93
N LEU A 75 2.95 12.63 -7.65
CA LEU A 75 4.28 12.22 -7.24
C LEU A 75 4.49 10.75 -7.59
N GLY A 76 5.68 10.40 -8.07
CA GLY A 76 6.06 9.00 -8.29
C GLY A 76 6.45 8.33 -6.97
N PHE A 77 5.86 7.16 -6.72
CA PHE A 77 6.23 6.30 -5.62
C PHE A 77 6.15 4.84 -6.05
N ASN A 78 7.31 4.22 -6.25
CA ASN A 78 7.38 2.83 -6.68
C ASN A 78 7.71 1.88 -5.50
N PRO A 79 6.74 1.09 -5.01
CA PRO A 79 7.01 0.12 -3.95
C PRO A 79 8.06 -0.94 -4.33
N LEU A 80 8.20 -1.27 -5.63
CA LEU A 80 9.18 -2.25 -6.13
C LEU A 80 10.57 -1.66 -6.36
N GLU A 81 10.77 -0.35 -6.20
CA GLU A 81 12.09 0.25 -6.40
C GLU A 81 13.12 -0.32 -5.40
N VAL A 82 14.21 -0.86 -5.93
CA VAL A 82 15.30 -1.48 -5.17
C VAL A 82 16.47 -0.51 -5.09
N THR A 83 16.73 0.05 -3.91
CA THR A 83 17.91 0.88 -3.67
C THR A 83 19.12 0.07 -3.20
N ASN A 84 18.88 -1.07 -2.54
CA ASN A 84 19.91 -2.00 -2.09
C ASN A 84 19.54 -3.43 -2.51
N PRO A 85 20.34 -4.08 -3.38
CA PRO A 85 20.07 -5.44 -3.86
C PRO A 85 19.89 -6.49 -2.77
N ASN A 86 20.54 -6.30 -1.61
CA ASN A 86 20.45 -7.23 -0.48
C ASN A 86 19.08 -7.17 0.25
N GLN A 87 18.24 -6.18 -0.06
CA GLN A 87 16.93 -6.01 0.58
C GLN A 87 15.77 -6.59 -0.24
N LYS A 88 16.01 -7.23 -1.40
CA LYS A 88 14.94 -7.74 -2.28
C LYS A 88 13.96 -8.66 -1.56
N THR A 89 14.47 -9.61 -0.79
CA THR A 89 13.61 -10.54 -0.02
C THR A 89 12.76 -9.80 1.00
N ASN A 90 13.33 -8.80 1.69
CA ASN A 90 12.59 -7.98 2.65
C ASN A 90 11.51 -7.16 1.94
N ILE A 91 11.86 -6.50 0.82
CA ILE A 91 10.89 -5.73 0.01
C ILE A 91 9.73 -6.63 -0.43
N SER A 92 10.02 -7.83 -0.94
CA SER A 92 8.98 -8.79 -1.33
C SER A 92 8.08 -9.17 -0.16
N SER A 93 8.66 -9.49 1.00
CA SER A 93 7.90 -9.89 2.20
C SER A 93 7.03 -8.75 2.72
N GLU A 94 7.54 -7.54 2.72
CA GLU A 94 6.81 -6.35 3.16
C GLU A 94 5.64 -6.01 2.23
N ILE A 95 5.85 -6.05 0.91
CA ILE A 95 4.76 -5.82 -0.07
C ILE A 95 3.66 -6.87 0.10
N ILE A 96 4.03 -8.13 0.30
CA ILE A 96 3.08 -9.21 0.56
C ILE A 96 2.33 -8.97 1.87
N GLY A 97 3.03 -8.54 2.92
CA GLY A 97 2.42 -8.19 4.21
C GLY A 97 1.37 -7.07 4.08
N VAL A 98 1.68 -6.02 3.32
CA VAL A 98 0.73 -4.94 3.02
C VAL A 98 -0.50 -5.48 2.29
N LEU A 99 -0.30 -6.23 1.22
CA LEU A 99 -1.41 -6.77 0.42
C LEU A 99 -2.24 -7.79 1.22
N LYS A 100 -1.60 -8.64 2.02
CA LYS A 100 -2.28 -9.59 2.92
C LYS A 100 -3.18 -8.88 3.91
N ARG A 101 -2.70 -7.80 4.52
CA ARG A 101 -3.47 -6.99 5.45
C ARG A 101 -4.71 -6.37 4.79
N ILE A 102 -4.55 -5.79 3.60
CA ILE A 102 -5.63 -5.10 2.88
C ILE A 102 -6.70 -6.09 2.41
N PHE A 103 -6.30 -7.27 1.96
CA PHE A 103 -7.22 -8.26 1.41
C PHE A 103 -7.78 -9.26 2.45
N GLY A 104 -7.26 -9.25 3.69
CA GLY A 104 -7.82 -9.96 4.83
C GLY A 104 -8.20 -11.41 4.55
N ASP A 105 -9.42 -11.80 4.90
CA ASP A 105 -9.93 -13.17 4.80
C ASP A 105 -9.94 -13.75 3.39
N SER A 106 -9.86 -12.91 2.37
CA SER A 106 -9.77 -13.37 0.97
C SER A 106 -8.34 -13.71 0.54
N TRP A 107 -7.37 -13.69 1.45
CA TRP A 107 -5.98 -14.08 1.21
C TRP A 107 -5.80 -15.60 1.37
N GLY A 108 -5.15 -16.23 0.39
CA GLY A 108 -4.92 -17.68 0.42
C GLY A 108 -3.47 -18.06 0.17
N PRO A 109 -3.02 -19.24 0.63
CA PRO A 109 -1.62 -19.68 0.49
C PRO A 109 -1.12 -19.72 -0.96
N ARG A 110 -1.97 -20.17 -1.90
CA ARG A 110 -1.62 -20.22 -3.35
C ARG A 110 -1.44 -18.83 -3.93
N LEU A 111 -2.32 -17.88 -3.57
CA LEU A 111 -2.22 -16.50 -3.99
C LEU A 111 -0.89 -15.89 -3.51
N GLU A 112 -0.56 -16.08 -2.22
CA GLU A 112 0.69 -15.60 -1.65
C GLU A 112 1.91 -16.19 -2.34
N TYR A 113 1.89 -17.49 -2.61
CA TYR A 113 2.97 -18.21 -3.29
C TYR A 113 3.24 -17.64 -4.69
N ILE A 114 2.22 -17.53 -5.53
CA ILE A 114 2.34 -16.97 -6.88
C ILE A 114 2.81 -15.53 -6.84
N LEU A 115 2.20 -14.71 -5.97
CA LEU A 115 2.54 -13.29 -5.87
C LEU A 115 3.97 -13.07 -5.38
N ARG A 116 4.47 -13.89 -4.46
CA ARG A 116 5.85 -13.86 -3.95
C ARG A 116 6.86 -14.06 -5.07
N TYR A 117 6.70 -15.10 -5.88
CA TYR A 117 7.59 -15.36 -7.01
C TYR A 117 7.44 -14.31 -8.12
N THR A 118 6.25 -13.77 -8.29
CA THR A 118 6.01 -12.64 -9.21
C THR A 118 6.80 -11.40 -8.78
N ILE A 119 6.67 -11.00 -7.53
CA ILE A 119 7.37 -9.84 -6.98
C ILE A 119 8.89 -10.06 -7.02
N LEU A 120 9.39 -11.23 -6.60
CA LEU A 120 10.83 -11.53 -6.63
C LEU A 120 11.41 -11.43 -8.04
N ALA A 121 10.70 -11.93 -9.06
CA ALA A 121 11.12 -11.80 -10.46
C ALA A 121 11.13 -10.33 -10.91
N LEU A 122 10.10 -9.54 -10.54
CA LEU A 122 10.02 -8.12 -10.89
C LEU A 122 11.07 -7.27 -10.19
N LEU A 123 11.49 -7.62 -8.97
CA LEU A 123 12.56 -6.92 -8.26
C LEU A 123 13.94 -7.07 -8.93
N ASP A 124 14.11 -8.06 -9.81
CA ASP A 124 15.32 -8.21 -10.64
C ASP A 124 15.23 -7.40 -11.94
N ARG A 125 14.03 -7.09 -12.42
CA ARG A 125 13.81 -6.33 -13.65
C ARG A 125 14.03 -4.83 -13.41
N PRO A 126 14.86 -4.14 -14.21
CA PRO A 126 14.96 -2.68 -14.15
C PRO A 126 13.62 -2.00 -14.42
N GLU A 127 13.34 -0.96 -13.65
CA GLU A 127 12.16 -0.10 -13.82
C GLU A 127 10.80 -0.81 -13.73
N ALA A 128 10.76 -2.00 -13.13
CA ALA A 128 9.51 -2.70 -12.88
C ALA A 128 8.62 -1.95 -11.88
N THR A 129 7.32 -2.00 -12.11
CA THR A 129 6.30 -1.34 -11.29
C THR A 129 5.25 -2.34 -10.78
N MET A 130 4.40 -1.92 -9.84
CA MET A 130 3.29 -2.75 -9.38
C MET A 130 2.31 -3.14 -10.49
N LEU A 131 2.24 -2.37 -11.59
CA LEU A 131 1.41 -2.68 -12.75
C LEU A 131 1.92 -3.91 -13.53
N ASP A 132 3.21 -4.20 -13.44
CA ASP A 132 3.84 -5.33 -14.11
C ASP A 132 3.51 -6.69 -13.47
N ILE A 133 2.94 -6.70 -12.26
CA ILE A 133 2.45 -7.93 -11.63
C ILE A 133 1.41 -8.61 -12.54
N THR A 134 0.47 -7.85 -13.07
CA THR A 134 -0.55 -8.37 -13.98
C THR A 134 0.08 -8.88 -15.28
N ARG A 135 1.03 -8.13 -15.85
CA ARG A 135 1.73 -8.52 -17.09
C ARG A 135 2.57 -9.78 -16.90
N MET A 136 3.27 -9.90 -15.79
CA MET A 136 4.05 -11.10 -15.46
C MET A 136 3.19 -12.37 -15.44
N LEU A 137 1.93 -12.25 -15.05
CA LEU A 137 0.99 -13.38 -14.97
C LEU A 137 0.30 -13.67 -16.30
N THR A 138 0.01 -12.67 -17.13
CA THR A 138 -0.83 -12.81 -18.33
C THR A 138 -0.09 -12.74 -19.64
N ASP A 139 1.04 -12.04 -19.71
CA ASP A 139 1.83 -11.82 -20.93
C ASP A 139 3.06 -12.74 -20.94
N LYS A 140 3.06 -13.75 -21.85
CA LYS A 140 4.13 -14.73 -21.96
C LYS A 140 5.46 -14.10 -22.41
N GLU A 141 5.41 -13.12 -23.30
CA GLU A 141 6.62 -12.48 -23.83
C GLU A 141 7.25 -11.57 -22.77
N PHE A 142 6.44 -10.76 -22.11
CA PHE A 142 6.90 -9.93 -20.98
C PHE A 142 7.53 -10.79 -19.87
N ARG A 143 6.88 -11.90 -19.52
CA ARG A 143 7.41 -12.84 -18.54
C ARG A 143 8.75 -13.41 -18.96
N LYS A 144 8.88 -13.89 -20.20
CA LYS A 144 10.12 -14.42 -20.75
C LYS A 144 11.24 -13.40 -20.70
N GLU A 145 10.97 -12.16 -21.10
CA GLU A 145 11.93 -11.06 -21.02
C GLU A 145 12.33 -10.78 -19.57
N THR A 146 11.36 -10.67 -18.65
CA THR A 146 11.63 -10.44 -17.22
C THR A 146 12.54 -11.49 -16.63
N LEU A 147 12.33 -12.76 -16.96
CA LEU A 147 13.15 -13.86 -16.44
C LEU A 147 14.59 -13.82 -16.93
N THR A 148 14.93 -13.09 -17.99
CA THR A 148 16.33 -12.88 -18.40
C THR A 148 17.15 -12.05 -17.42
N TYR A 149 16.48 -11.22 -16.60
CA TYR A 149 17.10 -10.43 -15.55
C TYR A 149 17.26 -11.21 -14.23
N CYS A 150 16.49 -12.29 -14.04
CA CYS A 150 16.50 -13.07 -12.81
C CYS A 150 17.77 -13.90 -12.68
N ARG A 151 18.37 -13.86 -11.48
CA ARG A 151 19.57 -14.64 -11.14
C ARG A 151 19.29 -15.74 -10.11
N ASP A 152 18.20 -15.59 -9.35
CA ASP A 152 17.81 -16.55 -8.32
C ASP A 152 17.29 -17.83 -8.97
N THR A 153 17.99 -18.94 -8.72
CA THR A 153 17.65 -20.25 -9.29
C THR A 153 16.31 -20.78 -8.82
N VAL A 154 15.87 -20.43 -7.60
CA VAL A 154 14.58 -20.85 -7.05
C VAL A 154 13.44 -20.12 -7.75
N VAL A 155 13.61 -18.81 -8.01
CA VAL A 155 12.65 -18.02 -8.79
C VAL A 155 12.55 -18.54 -10.22
N LEU A 156 13.71 -18.84 -10.85
CA LEU A 156 13.75 -19.41 -12.20
C LEU A 156 13.11 -20.80 -12.26
N GLN A 157 13.32 -21.64 -11.24
CA GLN A 157 12.72 -22.97 -11.17
C GLN A 157 11.19 -22.88 -11.08
N PHE A 158 10.66 -21.98 -10.24
CA PHE A 158 9.23 -21.76 -10.17
C PHE A 158 8.64 -21.41 -11.55
N TRP A 159 9.20 -20.42 -12.23
CA TRP A 159 8.64 -19.94 -13.49
C TRP A 159 8.86 -20.88 -14.68
N ASN A 160 10.05 -21.45 -14.81
CA ASN A 160 10.43 -22.25 -15.98
C ASN A 160 10.07 -23.74 -15.87
N VAL A 161 9.86 -24.25 -14.64
CA VAL A 161 9.51 -25.66 -14.43
C VAL A 161 8.11 -25.78 -13.87
N GLU A 162 7.84 -25.23 -12.70
CA GLU A 162 6.56 -25.43 -12.02
C GLU A 162 5.42 -24.73 -12.75
N PHE A 163 5.47 -23.40 -12.90
CA PHE A 163 4.43 -22.62 -13.58
C PHE A 163 4.28 -23.03 -15.04
N ALA A 164 5.38 -23.31 -15.73
CA ALA A 164 5.36 -23.75 -17.12
C ALA A 164 4.72 -25.12 -17.33
N SER A 165 4.68 -25.99 -16.30
CA SER A 165 4.02 -27.30 -16.34
C SER A 165 2.51 -27.22 -16.17
N TRP A 166 1.98 -26.07 -15.71
CA TRP A 166 0.54 -25.92 -15.48
C TRP A 166 -0.21 -25.77 -16.80
N ASN A 167 -1.36 -26.48 -16.93
CA ASN A 167 -2.24 -26.31 -18.07
C ASN A 167 -2.97 -24.95 -18.01
N ASP A 168 -3.43 -24.46 -19.16
CA ASP A 168 -4.04 -23.13 -19.27
C ASP A 168 -5.27 -22.94 -18.37
N LYS A 169 -6.06 -23.99 -18.13
CA LYS A 169 -7.22 -23.93 -17.23
C LYS A 169 -6.79 -23.73 -15.79
N PHE A 170 -5.79 -24.48 -15.34
CA PHE A 170 -5.25 -24.34 -13.98
C PHE A 170 -4.55 -22.99 -13.79
N VAL A 171 -3.80 -22.51 -14.79
CA VAL A 171 -3.20 -21.18 -14.76
C VAL A 171 -4.27 -20.12 -14.58
N ALA A 172 -5.34 -20.14 -15.40
CA ALA A 172 -6.43 -19.16 -15.31
C ALA A 172 -7.08 -19.13 -13.92
N GLU A 173 -7.33 -20.31 -13.32
CA GLU A 173 -7.86 -20.43 -11.96
C GLU A 173 -6.88 -19.92 -10.90
N ALA A 174 -5.62 -20.30 -11.00
CA ALA A 174 -4.61 -19.99 -9.99
C ALA A 174 -4.25 -18.50 -9.92
N ILE A 175 -4.21 -17.81 -11.09
CA ILE A 175 -3.86 -16.39 -11.15
C ILE A 175 -5.05 -15.45 -10.93
N ALA A 176 -6.30 -15.91 -11.14
CA ALA A 176 -7.49 -15.06 -11.03
C ALA A 176 -7.59 -14.31 -9.70
N PRO A 177 -7.33 -14.91 -8.53
CA PRO A 177 -7.34 -14.18 -7.25
C PRO A 177 -6.31 -13.05 -7.19
N VAL A 178 -5.11 -13.25 -7.77
CA VAL A 178 -4.06 -12.23 -7.82
C VAL A 178 -4.49 -11.08 -8.71
N LEU A 179 -4.99 -11.39 -9.94
CA LEU A 179 -5.44 -10.40 -10.90
C LEU A 179 -6.59 -9.55 -10.35
N ASN A 180 -7.57 -10.19 -9.69
CA ASN A 180 -8.69 -9.47 -9.08
C ASN A 180 -8.22 -8.46 -8.02
N LYS A 181 -7.26 -8.85 -7.18
CA LYS A 181 -6.77 -8.00 -6.10
C LYS A 181 -5.85 -6.88 -6.59
N VAL A 182 -4.87 -7.23 -7.41
CA VAL A 182 -3.96 -6.24 -8.01
C VAL A 182 -4.74 -5.32 -8.94
N GLY A 183 -5.64 -5.86 -9.76
CA GLY A 183 -6.50 -5.09 -10.64
C GLY A 183 -7.38 -4.08 -9.92
N ALA A 184 -7.88 -4.42 -8.73
CA ALA A 184 -8.75 -3.52 -7.97
C ALA A 184 -8.08 -2.18 -7.65
N PHE A 185 -6.83 -2.18 -7.17
CA PHE A 185 -6.15 -0.92 -6.84
C PHE A 185 -5.44 -0.28 -8.05
N THR A 186 -4.93 -1.08 -9.01
CA THR A 186 -4.28 -0.52 -10.21
C THR A 186 -5.26 0.07 -11.22
N ALA A 187 -6.55 -0.31 -11.16
CA ALA A 187 -7.61 0.29 -11.96
C ALA A 187 -7.89 1.75 -11.57
N ASN A 188 -7.64 2.13 -10.31
CA ASN A 188 -7.83 3.50 -9.86
C ASN A 188 -6.76 4.43 -10.46
N PRO A 189 -7.14 5.49 -11.22
CA PRO A 189 -6.17 6.39 -11.86
C PRO A 189 -5.25 7.09 -10.87
N ILE A 190 -5.76 7.47 -9.69
CA ILE A 190 -4.96 8.13 -8.64
C ILE A 190 -3.80 7.22 -8.21
N ILE A 191 -4.12 5.98 -7.87
CA ILE A 191 -3.11 5.00 -7.45
C ILE A 191 -2.18 4.66 -8.60
N ARG A 192 -2.75 4.37 -9.78
CA ARG A 192 -1.98 3.98 -10.96
C ARG A 192 -0.93 5.02 -11.34
N ASN A 193 -1.28 6.30 -11.33
CA ASN A 193 -0.37 7.39 -11.68
C ASN A 193 0.74 7.61 -10.64
N ILE A 194 0.58 7.11 -9.42
CA ILE A 194 1.59 7.16 -8.37
C ILE A 194 2.51 5.93 -8.44
N ILE A 195 1.95 4.72 -8.34
CA ILE A 195 2.73 3.47 -8.24
C ILE A 195 3.16 2.88 -9.59
N GLY A 196 2.66 3.43 -10.68
CA GLY A 196 3.00 3.03 -12.04
C GLY A 196 4.21 3.78 -12.61
N GLN A 197 4.76 4.76 -11.90
CA GLN A 197 5.99 5.41 -12.29
C GLN A 197 7.19 4.51 -11.95
N PRO A 198 8.15 4.30 -12.87
CA PRO A 198 9.27 3.37 -12.65
C PRO A 198 10.19 3.77 -11.51
N LYS A 199 10.32 5.09 -11.26
CA LYS A 199 11.16 5.65 -10.20
C LYS A 199 10.35 6.52 -9.26
N SER A 200 10.64 6.38 -7.98
CA SER A 200 10.12 7.32 -6.98
C SER A 200 10.75 8.70 -7.20
N THR A 201 9.95 9.75 -7.08
CA THR A 201 10.43 11.13 -7.27
C THR A 201 11.11 11.71 -6.04
N PHE A 202 11.11 10.96 -4.93
CA PHE A 202 11.81 11.29 -3.69
C PHE A 202 12.44 10.04 -3.08
N ASN A 203 13.53 10.21 -2.33
CA ASN A 203 14.25 9.12 -1.66
C ASN A 203 14.07 9.22 -0.15
N ILE A 204 13.38 8.26 0.45
CA ILE A 204 13.06 8.26 1.88
C ILE A 204 14.34 8.17 2.74
N ARG A 205 15.34 7.36 2.31
CA ARG A 205 16.61 7.28 3.02
C ARG A 205 17.32 8.63 3.07
N GLN A 206 17.36 9.34 1.95
CA GLN A 206 17.94 10.67 1.86
C GLN A 206 17.16 11.68 2.72
N ILE A 207 15.82 11.63 2.72
CA ILE A 207 14.95 12.45 3.58
C ILE A 207 15.35 12.28 5.05
N MET A 208 15.56 11.05 5.49
CA MET A 208 15.94 10.75 6.87
C MET A 208 17.34 11.26 7.20
N ASP A 209 18.33 11.04 6.32
CA ASP A 209 19.73 11.38 6.57
C ASP A 209 19.97 12.89 6.52
N GLU A 210 19.29 13.60 5.61
CA GLU A 210 19.36 15.06 5.51
C GLU A 210 18.47 15.77 6.54
N GLY A 211 17.56 15.05 7.20
CA GLY A 211 16.62 15.60 8.17
C GLY A 211 15.55 16.48 7.53
N LYS A 212 15.09 16.09 6.35
CA LYS A 212 13.97 16.71 5.64
C LYS A 212 12.62 16.37 6.27
N ILE A 213 11.58 16.94 5.74
CA ILE A 213 10.20 16.81 6.21
C ILE A 213 9.38 16.14 5.11
N LEU A 214 8.75 15.01 5.42
CA LEU A 214 7.81 14.31 4.54
C LEU A 214 6.39 14.43 5.11
N ILE A 215 5.53 15.16 4.43
CA ILE A 215 4.13 15.31 4.83
C ILE A 215 3.26 14.51 3.87
N VAL A 216 2.64 13.45 4.37
CA VAL A 216 1.77 12.55 3.60
C VAL A 216 0.32 12.82 4.00
N ASN A 217 -0.40 13.47 3.10
CA ASN A 217 -1.82 13.77 3.24
C ASN A 217 -2.63 12.74 2.45
N LEU A 218 -3.20 11.77 3.14
CA LEU A 218 -3.97 10.70 2.50
C LEU A 218 -5.48 10.95 2.48
N SER A 219 -5.95 12.05 3.02
CA SER A 219 -7.37 12.53 3.04
C SER A 219 -8.37 11.51 2.51
N LYS A 220 -8.68 10.47 3.29
CA LYS A 220 -9.53 9.33 2.85
C LYS A 220 -10.88 9.76 2.29
N GLY A 221 -11.37 10.93 2.68
CA GLY A 221 -12.58 11.54 2.12
C GLY A 221 -12.44 11.99 0.67
N LEU A 222 -11.19 12.22 0.19
CA LEU A 222 -10.90 12.64 -1.18
C LEU A 222 -10.46 11.50 -2.09
N ILE A 223 -9.64 10.58 -1.56
CA ILE A 223 -9.05 9.50 -2.37
C ILE A 223 -9.69 8.12 -2.13
N GLY A 224 -10.55 7.99 -1.12
CA GLY A 224 -11.14 6.73 -0.67
C GLY A 224 -10.31 6.01 0.39
N GLU A 225 -10.97 5.23 1.24
CA GLU A 225 -10.34 4.55 2.38
C GLU A 225 -9.33 3.50 1.95
N ASP A 226 -9.69 2.64 0.99
CA ASP A 226 -8.81 1.58 0.48
C ASP A 226 -7.53 2.15 -0.14
N ASN A 227 -7.64 3.23 -0.92
CA ASN A 227 -6.51 3.89 -1.54
C ASN A 227 -5.58 4.52 -0.49
N ALA A 228 -6.15 5.16 0.54
CA ALA A 228 -5.39 5.72 1.65
C ALA A 228 -4.65 4.61 2.42
N ALA A 229 -5.32 3.49 2.70
CA ALA A 229 -4.75 2.35 3.39
C ALA A 229 -3.59 1.72 2.59
N ILE A 230 -3.76 1.53 1.27
CA ILE A 230 -2.72 0.97 0.38
C ILE A 230 -1.48 1.86 0.36
N LEU A 231 -1.65 3.14 0.00
CA LEU A 231 -0.54 4.08 -0.12
C LEU A 231 0.18 4.30 1.22
N GLY A 232 -0.59 4.49 2.29
CA GLY A 232 -0.04 4.70 3.62
C GLY A 232 0.73 3.48 4.13
N SER A 233 0.22 2.26 3.92
CA SER A 233 0.93 1.03 4.30
C SER A 233 2.23 0.85 3.52
N PHE A 234 2.23 1.10 2.20
CA PHE A 234 3.46 1.05 1.42
C PHE A 234 4.47 2.12 1.85
N LEU A 235 4.02 3.35 2.16
CA LEU A 235 4.90 4.42 2.62
C LEU A 235 5.51 4.10 3.98
N VAL A 236 4.72 3.65 4.95
CA VAL A 236 5.20 3.23 6.28
C VAL A 236 6.23 2.11 6.13
N THR A 237 5.95 1.12 5.31
CA THR A 237 6.87 0.02 5.01
C THR A 237 8.18 0.50 4.37
N LYS A 238 8.11 1.42 3.41
CA LYS A 238 9.33 1.99 2.79
C LYS A 238 10.13 2.85 3.77
N ILE A 239 9.48 3.58 4.70
CA ILE A 239 10.16 4.29 5.78
C ILE A 239 10.90 3.30 6.69
N GLN A 240 10.28 2.16 7.02
CA GLN A 240 10.92 1.09 7.77
C GLN A 240 12.16 0.55 7.05
N LEU A 241 12.04 0.17 5.78
CA LEU A 241 13.16 -0.36 4.99
C LEU A 241 14.28 0.67 4.84
N ALA A 242 13.93 1.94 4.65
CA ALA A 242 14.90 3.04 4.62
C ALA A 242 15.61 3.20 5.97
N ALA A 243 14.90 3.10 7.09
CA ALA A 243 15.52 3.11 8.41
C ALA A 243 16.47 1.94 8.59
N MET A 244 16.03 0.71 8.30
CA MET A 244 16.87 -0.50 8.41
C MET A 244 18.12 -0.44 7.53
N SER A 245 18.05 0.22 6.36
CA SER A 245 19.21 0.41 5.47
C SER A 245 20.32 1.25 6.12
N ARG A 246 19.99 2.04 7.17
CA ARG A 246 20.97 2.82 7.95
C ARG A 246 21.92 1.96 8.80
N SER A 247 21.76 0.63 8.76
CA SER A 247 22.75 -0.30 9.31
C SER A 247 24.13 -0.17 8.67
N ASP A 248 24.23 0.43 7.48
CA ASP A 248 25.48 0.76 6.79
C ASP A 248 26.26 1.92 7.47
N ILE A 249 25.62 2.72 8.33
CA ILE A 249 26.26 3.71 9.19
C ILE A 249 26.73 2.98 10.47
N PRO A 250 28.06 2.80 10.68
CA PRO A 250 28.56 1.94 11.74
C PRO A 250 28.20 2.44 13.15
N ASP A 251 28.37 3.74 13.42
CA ASP A 251 28.05 4.31 14.73
C ASP A 251 26.56 4.74 14.77
N VAL A 252 25.84 4.19 15.75
CA VAL A 252 24.43 4.52 15.97
C VAL A 252 24.23 6.01 16.26
N ARG A 253 25.23 6.67 16.85
CA ARG A 253 25.20 8.10 17.20
C ARG A 253 25.23 9.00 15.96
N ASP A 254 25.79 8.51 14.85
CA ASP A 254 25.86 9.24 13.59
C ASP A 254 24.55 9.11 12.78
N ARG A 255 23.64 8.22 13.18
CA ARG A 255 22.31 8.06 12.59
C ARG A 255 21.43 9.20 13.08
N ARG A 256 21.23 10.21 12.24
CA ARG A 256 20.40 11.37 12.58
C ARG A 256 19.00 10.92 13.02
N PRO A 257 18.49 11.35 14.19
CA PRO A 257 17.13 11.02 14.62
C PRO A 257 16.10 11.51 13.60
N PHE A 258 15.15 10.64 13.28
CA PHE A 258 14.03 10.93 12.42
C PHE A 258 12.73 10.54 13.12
N TYR A 259 11.70 11.39 13.06
CA TYR A 259 10.47 11.19 13.80
C TYR A 259 9.34 10.85 12.83
N LEU A 260 8.65 9.74 13.08
CA LEU A 260 7.51 9.31 12.28
C LEU A 260 6.22 9.45 13.10
N TYR A 261 5.35 10.31 12.64
CA TYR A 261 4.01 10.52 13.19
C TYR A 261 3.00 9.76 12.34
N VAL A 262 2.23 8.87 12.95
CA VAL A 262 1.18 8.13 12.26
C VAL A 262 -0.11 8.31 13.05
N ASP A 263 -1.02 9.11 12.50
CA ASP A 263 -2.39 9.19 13.06
C ASP A 263 -3.23 8.03 12.53
N GLU A 264 -4.15 7.51 13.36
CA GLU A 264 -4.96 6.32 13.06
C GLU A 264 -4.10 5.16 12.53
N PHE A 265 -3.01 4.87 13.24
CA PHE A 265 -1.95 4.00 12.73
C PHE A 265 -2.42 2.55 12.45
N GLN A 266 -3.51 2.13 13.07
CA GLN A 266 -4.14 0.84 12.75
C GLN A 266 -4.53 0.70 11.27
N ASN A 267 -4.69 1.82 10.54
CA ASN A 267 -4.97 1.80 9.11
C ASN A 267 -3.76 1.39 8.27
N PHE A 268 -2.55 1.45 8.83
CA PHE A 268 -1.29 1.25 8.10
C PHE A 268 -0.41 0.15 8.68
N ALA A 269 -0.65 -0.23 9.95
CA ALA A 269 0.17 -1.22 10.64
C ALA A 269 -0.04 -2.63 10.07
N THR A 270 1.01 -3.23 9.57
CA THR A 270 1.11 -4.65 9.21
C THR A 270 1.69 -5.44 10.38
N ASP A 271 1.65 -6.76 10.36
CA ASP A 271 2.29 -7.58 11.41
C ASP A 271 3.80 -7.33 11.49
N SER A 272 4.46 -6.96 10.37
CA SER A 272 5.87 -6.55 10.37
C SER A 272 6.11 -5.22 11.11
N PHE A 273 5.07 -4.42 11.33
CA PHE A 273 5.17 -3.21 12.15
C PHE A 273 5.57 -3.50 13.61
N ALA A 274 5.24 -4.69 14.12
CA ALA A 274 5.73 -5.14 15.42
C ALA A 274 7.27 -5.18 15.48
N THR A 275 7.92 -5.58 14.39
CA THR A 275 9.38 -5.57 14.27
C THR A 275 9.94 -4.15 14.26
N ILE A 276 9.26 -3.21 13.60
CA ILE A 276 9.67 -1.79 13.66
C ILE A 276 9.70 -1.29 15.10
N LEU A 277 8.63 -1.51 15.86
CA LEU A 277 8.53 -1.06 17.24
C LEU A 277 9.65 -1.61 18.12
N SER A 278 10.15 -2.81 17.85
CA SER A 278 11.23 -3.42 18.63
C SER A 278 12.62 -2.96 18.18
N GLU A 279 12.82 -2.61 16.91
CA GLU A 279 14.15 -2.42 16.33
C GLU A 279 14.45 -1.01 15.82
N ALA A 280 13.44 -0.20 15.48
CA ALA A 280 13.60 1.08 14.79
C ALA A 280 14.54 2.07 15.53
N ARG A 281 14.57 2.00 16.85
CA ARG A 281 15.46 2.79 17.68
C ARG A 281 16.93 2.63 17.28
N LYS A 282 17.37 1.42 16.93
CA LYS A 282 18.76 1.14 16.50
C LYS A 282 19.13 1.91 15.23
N TYR A 283 18.13 2.25 14.41
CA TYR A 283 18.31 2.93 13.13
C TYR A 283 17.98 4.43 13.17
N GLY A 284 17.76 4.97 14.38
CA GLY A 284 17.43 6.38 14.56
C GLY A 284 16.00 6.76 14.12
N LEU A 285 15.09 5.79 13.96
CA LEU A 285 13.69 6.05 13.68
C LEU A 285 12.87 6.05 14.98
N ASN A 286 12.18 7.14 15.25
CA ASN A 286 11.40 7.38 16.46
C ASN A 286 9.92 7.48 16.10
N LEU A 287 9.10 6.58 16.63
CA LEU A 287 7.69 6.49 16.30
C LEU A 287 6.83 7.26 17.30
N THR A 288 5.87 8.01 16.80
CA THR A 288 4.75 8.56 17.58
C THR A 288 3.47 8.14 16.86
N VAL A 289 2.77 7.16 17.42
CA VAL A 289 1.60 6.55 16.79
C VAL A 289 0.35 6.77 17.61
N ALA A 290 -0.76 7.04 16.95
CA ALA A 290 -2.04 7.28 17.59
C ALA A 290 -3.16 6.43 17.01
N ASN A 291 -4.09 5.96 17.86
CA ASN A 291 -5.32 5.29 17.46
C ASN A 291 -6.48 5.59 18.40
N GLN A 292 -7.68 5.09 18.05
CA GLN A 292 -8.89 5.35 18.83
C GLN A 292 -9.23 4.22 19.79
N TYR A 293 -9.06 2.95 19.37
CA TYR A 293 -9.44 1.76 20.12
C TYR A 293 -8.39 0.68 20.02
N ILE A 294 -8.13 -0.04 21.11
CA ILE A 294 -7.18 -1.16 21.16
C ILE A 294 -7.62 -2.29 20.20
N SER A 295 -8.93 -2.54 20.13
CA SER A 295 -9.52 -3.61 19.30
C SER A 295 -9.30 -3.44 17.79
N GLN A 296 -8.87 -2.26 17.34
CA GLN A 296 -8.54 -2.01 15.94
C GLN A 296 -7.17 -2.58 15.52
N MET A 297 -6.35 -2.96 16.48
CA MET A 297 -5.03 -3.56 16.24
C MET A 297 -5.10 -5.08 16.24
N SER A 298 -4.28 -5.73 15.39
CA SER A 298 -4.03 -7.17 15.56
C SER A 298 -3.34 -7.43 16.93
N ASP A 299 -3.54 -8.64 17.47
CA ASP A 299 -2.90 -9.01 18.74
C ASP A 299 -1.38 -8.83 18.70
N THR A 300 -0.74 -9.18 17.57
CA THR A 300 0.71 -9.03 17.36
C THR A 300 1.15 -7.57 17.48
N VAL A 301 0.42 -6.65 16.85
CA VAL A 301 0.74 -5.21 16.88
C VAL A 301 0.47 -4.63 18.26
N ARG A 302 -0.65 -4.99 18.88
CA ARG A 302 -1.02 -4.56 20.26
C ARG A 302 0.06 -4.94 21.26
N ASP A 303 0.48 -6.21 21.26
CA ASP A 303 1.47 -6.72 22.20
C ASP A 303 2.84 -6.06 21.97
N ALA A 304 3.20 -5.81 20.70
CA ALA A 304 4.40 -5.07 20.36
C ALA A 304 4.37 -3.61 20.84
N VAL A 305 3.22 -2.92 20.71
CA VAL A 305 3.03 -1.55 21.22
C VAL A 305 3.24 -1.53 22.74
N PHE A 306 2.52 -2.39 23.47
CA PHE A 306 2.58 -2.39 24.94
C PHE A 306 3.93 -2.84 25.48
N GLY A 307 4.67 -3.67 24.72
CA GLY A 307 5.99 -4.17 25.13
C GLY A 307 7.16 -3.26 24.79
N ASN A 308 7.04 -2.39 23.77
CA ASN A 308 8.20 -1.65 23.25
C ASN A 308 8.11 -0.12 23.37
N VAL A 309 6.92 0.46 23.66
CA VAL A 309 6.82 1.91 23.81
C VAL A 309 7.32 2.37 25.17
N GLY A 310 8.15 3.39 25.17
CA GLY A 310 8.66 4.00 26.41
C GLY A 310 7.72 5.05 27.00
N THR A 311 6.80 5.58 26.18
CA THR A 311 5.82 6.57 26.62
C THR A 311 4.44 6.19 26.12
N MET A 312 3.50 6.05 27.06
CA MET A 312 2.11 5.78 26.78
C MET A 312 1.24 6.94 27.29
N ILE A 313 0.40 7.46 26.41
CA ILE A 313 -0.49 8.59 26.69
C ILE A 313 -1.92 8.15 26.42
N SER A 314 -2.77 8.21 27.43
CA SER A 314 -4.19 7.90 27.32
C SER A 314 -5.04 9.14 27.56
N PHE A 315 -5.77 9.56 26.55
CA PHE A 315 -6.91 10.44 26.67
C PHE A 315 -8.14 9.63 27.14
N ARG A 316 -9.32 10.24 27.13
CA ARG A 316 -10.57 9.52 27.41
C ARG A 316 -10.74 8.36 26.42
N VAL A 317 -11.01 7.16 26.94
CA VAL A 317 -11.16 5.92 26.16
C VAL A 317 -12.53 5.28 26.38
N SER A 318 -12.78 4.16 25.67
CA SER A 318 -13.99 3.35 25.80
C SER A 318 -13.99 2.53 27.10
N ALA A 319 -15.18 2.03 27.47
CA ALA A 319 -15.33 1.14 28.62
C ALA A 319 -14.57 -0.19 28.44
N ASP A 320 -14.42 -0.65 27.20
CA ASP A 320 -13.69 -1.89 26.90
C ASP A 320 -12.18 -1.71 27.01
N ASP A 321 -11.65 -0.53 26.60
CA ASP A 321 -10.23 -0.23 26.61
C ASP A 321 -9.71 0.18 27.99
N ALA A 322 -10.54 0.86 28.80
CA ALA A 322 -10.12 1.42 30.08
C ALA A 322 -9.51 0.38 31.04
N PRO A 323 -10.08 -0.83 31.25
CA PRO A 323 -9.49 -1.84 32.14
C PRO A 323 -8.15 -2.39 31.64
N ILE A 324 -7.94 -2.40 30.33
CA ILE A 324 -6.69 -2.87 29.72
C ILE A 324 -5.59 -1.83 29.94
N LEU A 325 -5.93 -0.55 29.72
CA LEU A 325 -4.99 0.57 29.85
C LEU A 325 -4.66 0.91 31.30
N ALA A 326 -5.63 0.80 32.23
CA ALA A 326 -5.41 1.07 33.63
C ALA A 326 -4.20 0.33 34.20
N LYS A 327 -4.00 -0.93 33.80
CA LYS A 327 -2.82 -1.74 34.18
C LYS A 327 -1.47 -1.10 33.86
N GLN A 328 -1.45 -0.18 32.88
CA GLN A 328 -0.23 0.55 32.50
C GLN A 328 -0.01 1.79 33.36
N PHE A 329 -1.03 2.26 34.07
CA PHE A 329 -1.02 3.49 34.85
C PHE A 329 -1.16 3.25 36.36
N GLU A 330 -1.31 1.99 36.79
CA GLU A 330 -1.30 1.60 38.20
C GLU A 330 0.02 2.01 38.90
N PRO A 331 -0.03 2.32 40.21
CA PRO A 331 -1.19 2.37 41.06
C PRO A 331 -1.94 3.73 41.05
N ASN A 332 -1.52 4.70 40.25
CA ASN A 332 -1.96 6.11 40.36
C ASN A 332 -3.32 6.37 39.71
N PHE A 333 -3.73 5.54 38.73
CA PHE A 333 -4.97 5.72 37.99
C PHE A 333 -5.68 4.40 37.78
N GLU A 334 -7.00 4.44 37.91
CA GLU A 334 -7.92 3.32 37.70
C GLU A 334 -8.68 3.49 36.35
N ALA A 335 -9.42 2.44 35.97
CA ALA A 335 -10.22 2.47 34.75
C ALA A 335 -11.24 3.63 34.74
N ILE A 336 -11.84 3.97 35.87
CA ILE A 336 -12.83 5.04 35.99
C ILE A 336 -12.23 6.42 35.68
N ASP A 337 -10.95 6.65 36.01
CA ASP A 337 -10.29 7.91 35.73
C ASP A 337 -10.13 8.11 34.22
N LEU A 338 -9.82 7.02 33.47
CA LEU A 338 -9.67 7.05 32.02
C LEU A 338 -11.01 7.24 31.30
N LEU A 339 -12.11 6.77 31.87
CA LEU A 339 -13.46 6.93 31.32
C LEU A 339 -13.98 8.35 31.48
N GLN A 340 -13.72 9.00 32.64
CA GLN A 340 -14.27 10.29 33.00
C GLN A 340 -13.38 11.47 32.61
N MET A 341 -12.27 11.22 31.91
CA MET A 341 -11.34 12.28 31.55
C MET A 341 -11.95 13.33 30.66
N HIS A 342 -11.72 14.62 31.01
CA HIS A 342 -12.15 15.76 30.21
C HIS A 342 -11.33 15.87 28.91
N ASN A 343 -11.89 16.51 27.89
CA ASN A 343 -11.18 16.79 26.63
C ASN A 343 -9.88 17.53 26.89
N ARG A 344 -8.84 17.18 26.14
CA ARG A 344 -7.46 17.69 26.24
C ARG A 344 -6.71 17.27 27.51
N ASN A 345 -7.34 16.61 28.47
CA ASN A 345 -6.62 16.00 29.61
C ASN A 345 -6.22 14.58 29.23
N PHE A 346 -5.08 14.15 29.73
CA PHE A 346 -4.54 12.81 29.50
C PHE A 346 -3.78 12.31 30.71
N VAL A 347 -3.65 11.00 30.82
CA VAL A 347 -2.72 10.33 31.73
C VAL A 347 -1.53 9.87 30.91
N VAL A 348 -0.33 10.00 31.45
CA VAL A 348 0.91 9.60 30.83
C VAL A 348 1.77 8.77 31.77
N ASN A 349 2.30 7.69 31.20
CA ASN A 349 3.39 6.91 31.77
C ASN A 349 4.57 7.03 30.80
N MET A 350 5.71 7.52 31.27
CA MET A 350 6.85 7.83 30.40
C MET A 350 8.17 7.44 31.04
N VAL A 351 9.16 7.30 30.19
CA VAL A 351 10.56 7.16 30.61
C VAL A 351 11.21 8.55 30.61
N ILE A 352 11.93 8.90 31.69
CA ILE A 352 12.73 10.11 31.82
C ILE A 352 14.14 9.72 32.25
N GLY A 353 15.15 10.12 31.45
CA GLY A 353 16.53 9.77 31.74
C GLY A 353 16.81 8.25 31.71
N GLY A 354 15.98 7.47 31.05
CA GLY A 354 16.09 6.01 30.99
C GLY A 354 15.28 5.25 32.04
N GLU A 355 14.70 5.95 33.04
CA GLU A 355 13.90 5.35 34.12
C GLU A 355 12.41 5.59 33.91
N LYS A 356 11.61 4.58 34.23
CA LYS A 356 10.15 4.66 34.15
C LYS A 356 9.63 5.48 35.30
N THR A 357 8.88 6.58 35.02
CA THR A 357 8.31 7.43 36.06
C THR A 357 6.92 6.91 36.46
N PRO A 358 6.46 7.21 37.70
CA PRO A 358 5.05 7.00 38.05
C PRO A 358 4.14 7.74 37.07
N ALA A 359 2.98 7.17 36.79
CA ALA A 359 2.00 7.79 35.92
C ALA A 359 1.47 9.09 36.55
N PHE A 360 1.22 10.10 35.71
CA PHE A 360 0.66 11.38 36.13
C PHE A 360 -0.34 11.92 35.08
N SER A 361 -1.20 12.84 35.48
CA SER A 361 -2.10 13.52 34.57
C SER A 361 -1.52 14.83 34.06
N ALA A 362 -1.89 15.19 32.83
CA ALA A 362 -1.49 16.43 32.20
C ALA A 362 -2.58 16.93 31.25
N ARG A 363 -2.41 18.14 30.73
CA ARG A 363 -3.33 18.75 29.75
C ARG A 363 -2.56 19.20 28.52
N THR A 364 -3.12 18.92 27.36
CA THR A 364 -2.59 19.40 26.05
C THR A 364 -2.68 20.92 26.00
N LEU A 365 -1.55 21.56 25.69
CA LEU A 365 -1.50 22.99 25.45
C LEU A 365 -2.27 23.36 24.17
N GLU A 366 -2.66 24.63 24.06
CA GLU A 366 -3.14 25.16 22.79
C GLU A 366 -1.98 25.40 21.83
N LEU A 367 -2.23 25.19 20.55
CA LEU A 367 -1.25 25.55 19.53
C LEU A 367 -1.10 27.07 19.50
N PRO A 368 0.14 27.59 19.42
CA PRO A 368 0.33 29.01 19.22
C PRO A 368 -0.23 29.44 17.86
N PRO A 369 -0.56 30.72 17.67
CA PRO A 369 -0.87 31.22 16.34
C PRO A 369 0.34 31.07 15.41
N SER A 370 0.12 30.66 14.15
CA SER A 370 1.18 30.62 13.16
C SER A 370 1.63 32.03 12.80
N GLN A 371 2.93 32.26 12.69
CA GLN A 371 3.48 33.59 12.36
C GLN A 371 3.35 33.91 10.85
N ALA A 372 3.40 32.89 10.00
CA ALA A 372 3.25 33.01 8.56
C ALA A 372 2.73 31.68 8.00
N ASP A 373 1.70 31.74 7.16
CA ASP A 373 1.22 30.55 6.45
C ASP A 373 1.98 30.35 5.15
N ASN A 374 2.96 29.45 5.18
CA ASN A 374 3.78 29.08 4.05
C ASN A 374 3.20 27.91 3.21
N THR A 375 2.01 27.43 3.53
CA THR A 375 1.38 26.29 2.86
C THR A 375 1.36 26.42 1.32
N PRO A 376 0.95 27.55 0.70
CA PRO A 376 0.96 27.66 -0.76
C PRO A 376 2.35 27.51 -1.36
N HIS A 377 3.38 28.10 -0.73
CA HIS A 377 4.77 28.01 -1.21
C HIS A 377 5.33 26.59 -1.08
N ILE A 378 4.98 25.87 -0.01
CA ILE A 378 5.36 24.48 0.19
C ILE A 378 4.75 23.60 -0.92
N ILE A 379 3.47 23.78 -1.21
CA ILE A 379 2.76 23.01 -2.25
C ILE A 379 3.41 23.28 -3.62
N GLU A 380 3.64 24.54 -3.97
CA GLU A 380 4.25 24.92 -5.25
C GLU A 380 5.67 24.36 -5.37
N HIS A 381 6.49 24.52 -4.34
CA HIS A 381 7.85 23.95 -4.30
C HIS A 381 7.83 22.44 -4.48
N SER A 382 6.99 21.74 -3.72
CA SER A 382 6.88 20.28 -3.78
C SER A 382 6.42 19.78 -5.16
N ARG A 383 5.43 20.45 -5.77
CA ARG A 383 5.01 20.16 -7.15
C ARG A 383 6.16 20.29 -8.13
N ARG A 384 6.90 21.41 -8.07
CA ARG A 384 8.00 21.66 -9.00
C ARG A 384 9.15 20.66 -8.87
N MET A 385 9.46 20.23 -7.64
CA MET A 385 10.64 19.39 -7.37
C MET A 385 10.34 17.88 -7.44
N TYR A 386 9.13 17.47 -7.06
CA TYR A 386 8.83 16.08 -6.80
C TYR A 386 7.62 15.54 -7.58
N SER A 387 6.89 16.41 -8.29
CA SER A 387 5.72 15.95 -9.07
C SER A 387 6.02 16.01 -10.57
N ARG A 388 5.18 15.29 -11.32
CA ARG A 388 5.20 15.28 -12.78
C ARG A 388 3.82 15.67 -13.31
N ASN A 389 3.77 16.18 -14.54
CA ASN A 389 2.49 16.44 -15.18
C ASN A 389 1.73 15.12 -15.41
N ARG A 390 0.44 15.10 -15.08
CA ARG A 390 -0.41 13.92 -15.20
C ARG A 390 -0.40 13.32 -16.61
N GLU A 391 -0.51 14.17 -17.66
CA GLU A 391 -0.57 13.68 -19.04
C GLU A 391 0.71 12.96 -19.46
N ASP A 392 1.87 13.45 -18.99
CA ASP A 392 3.15 12.81 -19.30
C ASP A 392 3.29 11.47 -18.58
N VAL A 393 2.85 11.40 -17.32
CA VAL A 393 2.82 10.15 -16.54
C VAL A 393 1.88 9.12 -17.20
N GLU A 394 0.67 9.52 -17.58
CA GLU A 394 -0.29 8.64 -18.24
C GLU A 394 0.23 8.14 -19.61
N LYS A 395 0.87 9.00 -20.40
CA LYS A 395 1.52 8.60 -21.67
C LYS A 395 2.63 7.56 -21.45
N GLU A 396 3.45 7.75 -20.42
CA GLU A 396 4.53 6.81 -20.09
C GLU A 396 3.99 5.45 -19.64
N ILE A 397 3.01 5.46 -18.73
CA ILE A 397 2.34 4.24 -18.26
C ILE A 397 1.67 3.51 -19.42
N ASP A 398 0.93 4.22 -20.27
CA ASP A 398 0.27 3.64 -21.43
C ASP A 398 1.28 3.03 -22.43
N ALA A 399 2.40 3.70 -22.64
CA ALA A 399 3.46 3.18 -23.50
C ALA A 399 4.09 1.90 -22.93
N ALA A 400 4.27 1.84 -21.60
CA ALA A 400 4.81 0.67 -20.92
C ALA A 400 3.85 -0.53 -20.94
N ILE A 401 2.53 -0.29 -20.84
CA ILE A 401 1.51 -1.36 -20.80
C ILE A 401 1.19 -1.91 -22.19
N LYS A 402 1.31 -1.11 -23.26
CA LYS A 402 1.01 -1.58 -24.62
C LYS A 402 1.90 -2.77 -24.97
N PRO A 403 1.33 -3.92 -25.38
CA PRO A 403 2.14 -5.04 -25.83
C PRO A 403 3.03 -4.55 -26.98
N VAL A 404 4.30 -4.91 -26.92
CA VAL A 404 5.23 -4.70 -28.05
C VAL A 404 4.66 -5.49 -29.21
N ARG A 405 3.87 -4.81 -30.03
CA ARG A 405 3.34 -5.37 -31.26
C ARG A 405 4.59 -5.68 -32.09
N ASN A 406 4.94 -6.97 -32.20
CA ASN A 406 5.98 -7.43 -33.11
C ASN A 406 5.76 -6.68 -34.42
N GLN A 407 6.62 -5.71 -34.73
CA GLN A 407 6.79 -5.25 -36.09
C GLN A 407 7.22 -6.51 -36.84
N LYS A 408 6.25 -7.23 -37.39
CA LYS A 408 6.54 -8.24 -38.40
C LYS A 408 7.48 -7.56 -39.36
N LYS A 409 8.75 -7.99 -39.37
CA LYS A 409 9.69 -7.64 -40.45
C LYS A 409 8.88 -7.75 -41.73
N GLN A 410 8.62 -6.63 -42.37
CA GLN A 410 8.06 -6.66 -43.71
C GLN A 410 8.97 -7.57 -44.52
N PRO A 411 8.44 -8.60 -45.19
CA PRO A 411 9.27 -9.42 -46.06
C PRO A 411 9.98 -8.46 -47.02
N ALA A 412 11.29 -8.52 -47.06
CA ALA A 412 12.09 -7.72 -47.95
C ALA A 412 11.49 -7.87 -49.37
N LYS A 413 11.16 -6.75 -50.00
CA LYS A 413 10.75 -6.74 -51.39
C LYS A 413 11.82 -7.44 -52.18
N PRO A 414 11.48 -8.44 -53.04
CA PRO A 414 12.46 -9.11 -53.87
C PRO A 414 13.18 -8.06 -54.70
N GLN A 415 14.48 -8.02 -54.64
CA GLN A 415 15.29 -7.22 -55.54
C GLN A 415 15.07 -7.77 -56.97
N PRO A 416 14.94 -6.93 -57.99
CA PRO A 416 14.83 -7.39 -59.38
C PRO A 416 16.14 -8.07 -59.78
N GLN A 417 16.05 -9.35 -60.12
CA GLN A 417 17.16 -10.05 -60.77
C GLN A 417 17.40 -9.48 -62.17
N PRO A 418 18.68 -9.38 -62.63
CA PRO A 418 18.98 -8.91 -63.98
C PRO A 418 18.48 -9.92 -65.03
N ALA A 419 17.82 -9.35 -66.06
CA ALA A 419 17.27 -10.07 -67.17
C ALA A 419 18.33 -10.85 -67.96
N ASN A 420 18.19 -12.19 -68.06
CA ASN A 420 18.90 -12.98 -69.04
C ASN A 420 18.06 -13.04 -70.31
N ASN A 421 18.62 -12.52 -71.40
CA ASN A 421 18.13 -12.61 -72.74
C ASN A 421 18.07 -14.08 -73.24
N VAL A 422 16.91 -14.54 -73.69
CA VAL A 422 16.78 -15.68 -74.64
C VAL A 422 15.61 -15.38 -75.60
N PRO A 423 15.73 -15.78 -76.90
CA PRO A 423 15.08 -15.09 -77.98
C PRO A 423 13.64 -15.54 -78.29
N VAL A 424 12.94 -14.60 -78.95
CA VAL A 424 11.58 -14.68 -79.50
C VAL A 424 11.45 -15.81 -80.50
N VAL A 425 10.46 -16.68 -80.34
CA VAL A 425 9.85 -17.47 -81.44
C VAL A 425 8.35 -17.13 -81.50
N ASN A 426 7.98 -16.58 -82.64
CA ASN A 426 6.67 -16.20 -83.07
C ASN A 426 5.86 -17.45 -83.43
N SER A 427 4.62 -17.60 -82.99
CA SER A 427 3.59 -18.34 -83.69
C SER A 427 2.18 -17.79 -83.30
N GLN A 428 1.56 -17.25 -84.31
CA GLN A 428 0.18 -16.84 -84.32
C GLN A 428 -0.72 -18.07 -84.20
N LEU A 429 -1.94 -17.90 -83.63
CA LEU A 429 -3.25 -18.29 -84.19
C LEU A 429 -4.30 -18.29 -83.06
N GLU A 430 -5.17 -17.49 -83.25
CA GLU A 430 -6.61 -17.47 -83.55
C GLU A 430 -7.58 -17.50 -82.40
N LYS A 431 -8.42 -16.56 -82.48
CA LYS A 431 -9.70 -16.25 -81.82
C LYS A 431 -10.64 -17.44 -81.67
N GLN A 432 -11.36 -17.51 -80.56
CA GLN A 432 -12.84 -17.68 -80.61
C GLN A 432 -13.42 -17.40 -79.19
N GLN A 433 -14.29 -16.42 -79.17
CA GLN A 433 -15.49 -16.40 -78.27
C GLN A 433 -16.58 -17.19 -79.00
N PRO A 434 -17.59 -17.77 -78.27
CA PRO A 434 -18.64 -16.99 -77.65
C PRO A 434 -19.43 -17.64 -76.51
N ALA A 435 -20.25 -16.79 -75.94
CA ALA A 435 -21.63 -17.00 -75.48
C ALA A 435 -21.94 -17.44 -74.06
N ALA A 436 -22.76 -16.59 -73.48
CA ALA A 436 -23.51 -16.66 -72.25
C ALA A 436 -24.37 -17.92 -72.08
N ASN A 437 -24.62 -18.31 -70.89
CA ASN A 437 -25.96 -18.77 -70.48
C ASN A 437 -26.21 -18.58 -68.99
N ASP A 438 -27.35 -18.00 -68.75
CA ASP A 438 -27.99 -17.78 -67.43
C ASP A 438 -28.33 -19.11 -66.77
N GLY A 439 -28.24 -19.11 -65.44
CA GLY A 439 -28.71 -20.21 -64.64
C GLY A 439 -28.91 -19.80 -63.17
N GLU A 440 -30.08 -19.22 -62.97
CA GLU A 440 -30.66 -18.97 -61.63
C GLU A 440 -30.83 -20.30 -60.87
N VAL A 441 -30.33 -20.43 -59.70
CA VAL A 441 -30.68 -21.51 -58.75
C VAL A 441 -31.19 -20.90 -57.46
N VAL A 442 -32.50 -20.97 -57.34
CA VAL A 442 -33.25 -20.71 -56.11
C VAL A 442 -33.02 -21.86 -55.15
N LEU A 443 -32.55 -21.57 -53.95
CA LEU A 443 -32.60 -22.51 -52.87
C LEU A 443 -33.60 -22.07 -51.81
N GLN A 444 -34.62 -22.88 -51.69
CA GLN A 444 -35.70 -22.80 -50.72
C GLN A 444 -35.24 -23.01 -49.32
N ILE A 445 -35.64 -22.08 -48.45
CA ILE A 445 -35.65 -22.22 -47.01
C ILE A 445 -36.85 -23.05 -46.60
N ARG A 446 -36.64 -24.17 -45.91
CA ARG A 446 -37.68 -24.86 -45.14
C ARG A 446 -37.56 -24.41 -43.68
N GLY A 447 -38.57 -23.70 -43.25
CA GLY A 447 -38.90 -23.49 -41.86
C GLY A 447 -39.45 -24.76 -41.21
N ASN A 448 -39.21 -24.89 -39.92
CA ASN A 448 -40.06 -25.73 -39.11
C ASN A 448 -40.38 -24.96 -37.82
N ASP A 449 -41.60 -24.50 -37.76
CA ASP A 449 -42.30 -23.98 -36.60
C ASP A 449 -42.50 -25.06 -35.57
N ASN A 450 -42.35 -24.73 -34.32
CA ASN A 450 -43.27 -25.16 -33.25
C ASN A 450 -42.99 -24.40 -31.96
N ALA A 451 -43.77 -23.39 -31.71
CA ALA A 451 -44.16 -23.01 -30.34
C ALA A 451 -45.50 -23.72 -30.06
N PRO A 452 -45.86 -23.98 -28.80
CA PRO A 452 -46.79 -23.04 -28.19
C PRO A 452 -46.66 -22.80 -26.65
N THR A 453 -47.15 -21.62 -26.30
CA THR A 453 -48.10 -21.22 -25.22
C THR A 453 -47.73 -21.43 -23.74
N GLU A 454 -47.61 -20.30 -23.10
CA GLU A 454 -48.43 -19.70 -22.02
C GLU A 454 -48.93 -20.58 -20.87
N THR A 455 -48.69 -20.09 -19.69
CA THR A 455 -49.54 -19.73 -18.52
C THR A 455 -48.93 -20.26 -17.27
N ALA A 456 -48.81 -19.63 -16.14
CA ALA A 456 -49.65 -18.81 -15.33
C ALA A 456 -48.93 -18.45 -14.03
N ILE A 457 -49.23 -17.33 -13.54
CA ILE A 457 -48.96 -16.77 -12.18
C ILE A 457 -49.55 -17.67 -11.08
N SER A 458 -48.81 -17.91 -9.99
CA SER A 458 -49.43 -18.03 -8.67
C SER A 458 -48.50 -17.68 -7.54
N THR A 459 -48.85 -16.65 -6.85
CA THR A 459 -48.51 -16.21 -5.50
C THR A 459 -48.82 -17.26 -4.47
N VAL A 460 -47.89 -17.54 -3.54
CA VAL A 460 -48.24 -18.01 -2.19
C VAL A 460 -47.25 -17.45 -1.20
N THR A 461 -47.80 -16.79 -0.18
CA THR A 461 -47.24 -16.25 1.04
C THR A 461 -47.06 -17.34 2.12
N PRO A 462 -46.50 -17.03 3.31
CA PRO A 462 -45.56 -17.87 4.05
C PRO A 462 -46.20 -18.69 5.18
N LEU A 463 -45.49 -19.68 5.67
CA LEU A 463 -45.84 -20.39 6.91
C LEU A 463 -44.62 -20.74 7.76
N ASP A 464 -44.65 -20.15 8.94
CA ASP A 464 -44.36 -20.59 10.32
C ASP A 464 -43.26 -21.62 10.64
N SER A 465 -42.38 -21.09 11.48
CA SER A 465 -41.93 -21.65 12.80
C SER A 465 -41.64 -23.14 12.94
N ALA A 466 -40.38 -23.43 13.26
CA ALA A 466 -40.07 -24.52 14.19
C ALA A 466 -38.66 -24.35 14.83
N THR A 467 -38.67 -24.04 16.09
CA THR A 467 -37.57 -24.12 17.07
C THR A 467 -37.17 -25.58 17.34
N PRO A 468 -35.90 -25.92 17.50
CA PRO A 468 -35.52 -27.16 18.15
C PRO A 468 -34.97 -26.94 19.56
N LYS A 469 -35.47 -27.80 20.39
CA LYS A 469 -35.34 -27.99 21.83
C LYS A 469 -33.88 -28.08 22.34
N ARG A 470 -33.65 -27.38 23.45
CA ARG A 470 -32.55 -27.54 24.40
C ARG A 470 -32.45 -28.97 24.90
N ARG A 471 -31.31 -29.64 24.74
CA ARG A 471 -30.90 -30.85 25.47
C ARG A 471 -30.04 -30.44 26.67
N ARG A 472 -30.64 -30.58 27.89
CA ARG A 472 -29.97 -30.60 29.20
C ARG A 472 -29.01 -31.79 29.24
N ARG A 473 -27.74 -31.56 29.55
CA ARG A 473 -26.84 -32.63 30.06
C ARG A 473 -26.52 -32.39 31.52
N ARG A 474 -26.81 -33.44 32.30
CA ARG A 474 -26.70 -33.62 33.74
C ARG A 474 -25.26 -33.38 34.25
N ARG A 475 -25.17 -32.67 35.35
CA ARG A 475 -24.04 -32.67 36.29
C ARG A 475 -23.85 -34.06 36.89
N LYS A 476 -22.63 -34.60 36.89
CA LYS A 476 -22.17 -35.56 37.88
C LYS A 476 -21.21 -34.86 38.84
N LYS A 477 -21.61 -34.86 40.10
CA LYS A 477 -20.74 -34.62 41.26
C LYS A 477 -19.91 -35.89 41.50
N SER A 478 -18.64 -35.74 41.80
CA SER A 478 -17.95 -36.68 42.69
C SER A 478 -17.04 -35.87 43.59
N ALA A 479 -17.17 -36.18 44.83
CA ALA A 479 -16.55 -35.58 45.99
C ALA A 479 -15.27 -36.38 46.38
N THR A 480 -14.50 -35.71 47.22
CA THR A 480 -13.64 -36.20 48.34
C THR A 480 -12.20 -36.57 48.01
N ALA A 481 -11.35 -35.82 48.59
CA ALA A 481 -10.53 -35.95 49.83
C ALA A 481 -9.06 -36.27 49.55
N ALA A 482 -8.21 -35.48 49.95
CA ALA A 482 -7.24 -35.38 51.03
C ALA A 482 -6.37 -34.13 50.80
#